data_15855ab905653aee5283ccf80e81413d
#
_entry.id   15855ab905653aee5283ccf80e81413d
#
_cell.length_a   1.000
_cell.length_b   1.000
_cell.length_c   1.000
_cell.angle_alpha   90.00
_cell.angle_beta   90.00
_cell.angle_gamma   90.00
#
_symmetry.space_group_name_H-M   'P 1'
#
loop_
_entity.id
_entity.type
_entity.pdbx_description
1 polymer ?
#
loop_
_entity_poly.entity_id
_entity_poly.type
_entity_poly.pdbx_seq_one_letter_code
_entity_poly.pdbx_strand_id
1 'polypeptide(L)'
;MPVMNDEVPDEGDFDAGRRRGEFDGITPEDFIRGIGNPPGWLASDEINRMRGEMPIPYVLVVPVRTDDLGRVSQVGSLLRVSDDGSIERTLIAGRVLYHESLREAVARNIAKDLGDIALPQLPVSLQPFTVAEFFPTPGLSDYFDSRQHAIALCYVVPIAGDCKPQDETLDVEWVNPNSEILDTFVNQMSNGYGTIVRQAIAWTGK
;
A
#
# COMPACT_ATOMS: atom_id res chain seq x y z
N MET A 1 -23.98 2.94 -47.58
CA MET A 1 -23.72 2.85 -46.14
C MET A 1 -23.49 1.39 -45.81
N PRO A 2 -22.27 0.96 -45.49
CA PRO A 2 -22.02 -0.40 -45.04
C PRO A 2 -22.26 -0.46 -43.52
N VAL A 3 -23.01 -1.46 -43.11
CA VAL A 3 -23.28 -1.82 -41.73
C VAL A 3 -22.01 -2.37 -41.12
N MET A 4 -21.47 -1.73 -40.08
CA MET A 4 -20.40 -2.29 -39.25
C MET A 4 -20.99 -3.43 -38.44
N ASN A 5 -20.51 -4.65 -38.69
CA ASN A 5 -20.71 -5.78 -37.80
C ASN A 5 -19.79 -5.55 -36.59
N ASP A 6 -20.37 -5.30 -35.44
CA ASP A 6 -19.73 -5.46 -34.13
C ASP A 6 -19.62 -6.97 -33.84
N GLU A 7 -18.52 -7.58 -34.26
CA GLU A 7 -18.15 -8.89 -33.74
C GLU A 7 -17.59 -8.70 -32.32
N VAL A 8 -18.43 -9.06 -31.34
CA VAL A 8 -17.99 -9.28 -29.96
C VAL A 8 -17.01 -10.45 -29.98
N PRO A 9 -15.78 -10.32 -29.47
CA PRO A 9 -14.85 -11.45 -29.39
C PRO A 9 -15.46 -12.56 -28.53
N ASP A 10 -15.43 -13.76 -29.07
CA ASP A 10 -15.85 -14.99 -28.39
C ASP A 10 -15.10 -15.18 -27.07
N GLU A 11 -15.80 -15.31 -25.95
CA GLU A 11 -15.26 -15.53 -24.62
C GLU A 11 -14.59 -16.91 -24.43
N GLY A 12 -14.32 -17.63 -25.53
CA GLY A 12 -13.90 -19.03 -25.53
C GLY A 12 -12.40 -19.29 -25.39
N ASP A 13 -11.53 -18.30 -25.47
CA ASP A 13 -10.07 -18.54 -25.58
C ASP A 13 -9.27 -17.97 -24.39
N PHE A 14 -9.80 -18.06 -23.17
CA PHE A 14 -8.95 -18.04 -22.00
C PHE A 14 -8.30 -19.41 -21.84
N ASP A 15 -7.07 -19.53 -22.36
CA ASP A 15 -6.23 -20.70 -22.23
C ASP A 15 -6.12 -21.15 -20.76
N ALA A 16 -6.94 -22.13 -20.38
CA ALA A 16 -6.94 -22.81 -19.09
C ALA A 16 -5.66 -23.67 -18.87
N GLY A 17 -4.66 -23.49 -19.75
CA GLY A 17 -3.43 -24.28 -19.79
C GLY A 17 -2.23 -23.69 -19.06
N ARG A 18 -2.26 -22.43 -18.59
CA ARG A 18 -1.18 -21.93 -17.74
C ARG A 18 -1.33 -22.44 -16.33
N ARG A 19 -0.65 -23.54 -16.06
CA ARG A 19 -0.55 -24.16 -14.74
C ARG A 19 0.01 -23.13 -13.76
N ARG A 20 -0.70 -22.97 -12.62
CA ARG A 20 -0.16 -22.36 -11.41
C ARG A 20 1.19 -23.01 -11.12
N GLY A 21 2.30 -22.26 -11.19
CA GLY A 21 3.53 -22.68 -10.54
C GLY A 21 4.75 -22.93 -11.38
N GLU A 22 4.78 -22.68 -12.67
CA GLU A 22 6.05 -22.62 -13.39
C GLU A 22 6.48 -21.16 -13.56
N PHE A 23 7.05 -20.61 -12.49
CA PHE A 23 7.95 -19.48 -12.59
C PHE A 23 9.30 -20.06 -13.03
N ASP A 24 9.85 -19.59 -14.16
CA ASP A 24 11.11 -20.05 -14.74
C ASP A 24 12.26 -20.08 -13.72
N GLY A 25 12.31 -21.10 -12.87
CA GLY A 25 13.39 -21.38 -11.94
C GLY A 25 13.52 -20.47 -10.70
N ILE A 26 12.61 -19.50 -10.50
CA ILE A 26 12.61 -18.65 -9.30
C ILE A 26 11.67 -19.25 -8.27
N THR A 27 12.22 -19.62 -7.11
CA THR A 27 11.44 -20.16 -5.99
C THR A 27 10.84 -19.00 -5.14
N PRO A 28 9.78 -19.25 -4.34
CA PRO A 28 9.32 -18.27 -3.36
C PRO A 28 10.42 -17.81 -2.38
N GLU A 29 11.43 -18.62 -2.16
CA GLU A 29 12.58 -18.33 -1.32
C GLU A 29 13.58 -17.39 -2.01
N ASP A 30 13.74 -17.50 -3.33
CA ASP A 30 14.54 -16.56 -4.13
C ASP A 30 13.87 -15.17 -4.16
N PHE A 31 12.54 -15.14 -4.11
CA PHE A 31 11.74 -13.94 -3.98
C PHE A 31 12.02 -13.19 -2.66
N ILE A 32 12.11 -13.93 -1.56
CA ILE A 32 12.43 -13.40 -0.21
C ILE A 32 13.89 -12.93 -0.14
N ARG A 33 14.79 -13.54 -0.91
CA ARG A 33 16.22 -13.22 -0.94
C ARG A 33 16.61 -12.09 -1.88
N GLY A 34 15.66 -11.50 -2.62
CA GLY A 34 15.95 -10.43 -3.58
C GLY A 34 16.74 -10.89 -4.81
N ILE A 35 16.75 -12.19 -5.12
CA ILE A 35 17.40 -12.75 -6.29
C ILE A 35 16.40 -12.69 -7.45
N GLY A 36 16.55 -11.70 -8.31
CA GLY A 36 15.68 -11.44 -9.46
C GLY A 36 14.49 -10.53 -9.13
N ASN A 37 13.88 -9.96 -10.18
CA ASN A 37 12.66 -9.18 -10.01
C ASN A 37 11.48 -10.11 -9.74
N PRO A 38 10.67 -9.84 -8.72
CA PRO A 38 9.44 -10.60 -8.46
C PRO A 38 8.51 -10.62 -9.67
N PRO A 39 7.71 -11.68 -9.87
CA PRO A 39 6.63 -11.66 -10.85
C PRO A 39 5.74 -10.42 -10.70
N GLY A 40 5.42 -9.76 -11.83
CA GLY A 40 4.69 -8.48 -11.80
C GLY A 40 5.54 -7.26 -11.43
N TRP A 41 6.84 -7.41 -11.23
CA TRP A 41 7.75 -6.28 -11.08
C TRP A 41 8.13 -5.76 -12.47
N LEU A 42 7.72 -4.55 -12.77
CA LEU A 42 8.00 -3.89 -14.04
C LEU A 42 9.30 -3.09 -13.94
N ALA A 43 10.02 -2.98 -15.05
CA ALA A 43 11.13 -2.06 -15.18
C ALA A 43 10.66 -0.60 -14.99
N SER A 44 11.58 0.30 -14.63
CA SER A 44 11.23 1.69 -14.28
C SER A 44 10.55 2.45 -15.43
N ASP A 45 10.96 2.22 -16.66
CA ASP A 45 10.36 2.82 -17.85
C ASP A 45 8.95 2.28 -18.13
N GLU A 46 8.74 0.97 -17.96
CA GLU A 46 7.44 0.34 -18.12
C GLU A 46 6.43 0.83 -17.09
N ILE A 47 6.80 0.86 -15.80
CA ILE A 47 5.90 1.36 -14.77
C ILE A 47 5.61 2.87 -14.94
N ASN A 48 6.59 3.66 -15.39
CA ASN A 48 6.38 5.09 -15.64
C ASN A 48 5.43 5.31 -16.84
N ARG A 49 5.52 4.49 -17.88
CA ARG A 49 4.55 4.52 -18.97
C ARG A 49 3.15 4.19 -18.50
N MET A 50 2.97 3.10 -17.72
CA MET A 50 1.67 2.70 -17.20
C MET A 50 1.06 3.75 -16.27
N ARG A 51 1.87 4.44 -15.45
CA ARG A 51 1.43 5.54 -14.59
C ARG A 51 0.77 6.69 -15.36
N GLY A 52 1.22 6.93 -16.59
CA GLY A 52 0.65 7.95 -17.48
C GLY A 52 -0.61 7.49 -18.24
N GLU A 53 -0.87 6.19 -18.31
CA GLU A 53 -1.91 5.62 -19.16
C GLU A 53 -3.11 5.05 -18.37
N MET A 54 -2.91 4.65 -17.11
CA MET A 54 -3.95 4.00 -16.32
C MET A 54 -3.80 4.24 -14.82
N PRO A 55 -4.89 4.18 -14.04
CA PRO A 55 -4.81 4.19 -12.58
C PRO A 55 -4.06 2.96 -12.06
N ILE A 56 -3.20 3.15 -11.06
CA ILE A 56 -2.43 2.08 -10.46
C ILE A 56 -3.07 1.64 -9.13
N PRO A 57 -3.40 0.34 -8.96
CA PRO A 57 -3.93 -0.17 -7.70
C PRO A 57 -2.82 -0.20 -6.63
N TYR A 58 -3.14 0.34 -5.44
CA TYR A 58 -2.25 0.43 -4.29
C TYR A 58 -2.90 -0.16 -3.04
N VAL A 59 -2.08 -0.71 -2.16
CA VAL A 59 -2.43 -0.89 -0.76
C VAL A 59 -1.80 0.23 0.05
N LEU A 60 -2.55 0.73 1.03
CA LEU A 60 -2.10 1.74 1.98
C LEU A 60 -2.45 1.26 3.38
N VAL A 61 -1.49 1.30 4.29
CA VAL A 61 -1.64 0.73 5.63
C VAL A 61 -1.39 1.80 6.68
N VAL A 62 -2.35 1.94 7.58
CA VAL A 62 -2.21 2.65 8.85
C VAL A 62 -1.81 1.61 9.89
N PRO A 63 -0.53 1.56 10.32
CA PRO A 63 -0.10 0.63 11.34
C PRO A 63 -0.60 1.09 12.70
N VAL A 64 -1.08 0.15 13.52
CA VAL A 64 -1.57 0.46 14.88
C VAL A 64 -0.97 -0.49 15.91
N ARG A 65 -0.90 -0.05 17.16
CA ARG A 65 -0.68 -0.91 18.33
C ARG A 65 -2.01 -1.08 19.04
N THR A 66 -2.23 -2.24 19.61
CA THR A 66 -3.43 -2.55 20.41
C THR A 66 -3.07 -2.84 21.86
N ASP A 67 -4.01 -2.55 22.77
CA ASP A 67 -3.93 -2.98 24.16
C ASP A 67 -4.37 -4.45 24.30
N ASP A 68 -4.33 -4.97 25.54
CA ASP A 68 -4.71 -6.36 25.86
C ASP A 68 -6.19 -6.67 25.56
N LEU A 69 -7.02 -5.64 25.37
CA LEU A 69 -8.43 -5.76 24.97
C LEU A 69 -8.65 -5.62 23.48
N GLY A 70 -7.56 -5.53 22.69
CA GLY A 70 -7.62 -5.36 21.23
C GLY A 70 -8.00 -3.94 20.79
N ARG A 71 -8.04 -2.95 21.69
CA ARG A 71 -8.34 -1.56 21.32
C ARG A 71 -7.07 -0.85 20.85
N VAL A 72 -7.20 0.02 19.86
CA VAL A 72 -6.07 0.81 19.36
C VAL A 72 -5.53 1.70 20.48
N SER A 73 -4.27 1.52 20.83
CA SER A 73 -3.54 2.30 21.83
C SER A 73 -2.59 3.31 21.21
N GLN A 74 -2.06 3.00 20.01
CA GLN A 74 -1.18 3.89 19.25
C GLN A 74 -1.44 3.75 17.75
N VAL A 75 -1.20 4.83 17.02
CA VAL A 75 -1.20 4.88 15.55
C VAL A 75 0.20 5.25 15.10
N GLY A 76 0.72 4.57 14.09
CA GLY A 76 2.07 4.77 13.57
C GLY A 76 2.11 5.54 12.26
N SER A 77 3.23 6.22 12.02
CA SER A 77 3.65 6.75 10.73
C SER A 77 5.11 6.44 10.47
N LEU A 78 5.48 6.43 9.20
CA LEU A 78 6.88 6.33 8.78
C LEU A 78 7.49 7.73 8.70
N LEU A 79 8.73 7.86 9.12
CA LEU A 79 9.58 9.01 8.81
C LEU A 79 10.48 8.63 7.64
N ARG A 80 10.41 9.39 6.55
CA ARG A 80 11.22 9.18 5.34
C ARG A 80 11.92 10.45 4.93
N VAL A 81 13.03 10.31 4.19
CA VAL A 81 13.67 11.43 3.49
C VAL A 81 13.00 11.56 2.13
N SER A 82 12.45 12.73 1.82
CA SER A 82 11.95 13.05 0.48
C SER A 82 13.09 13.33 -0.49
N ASP A 83 12.77 13.41 -1.78
CA ASP A 83 13.73 13.70 -2.86
C ASP A 83 14.44 15.05 -2.68
N ASP A 84 13.81 16.01 -2.00
CA ASP A 84 14.39 17.32 -1.67
C ASP A 84 15.25 17.35 -0.38
N GLY A 85 15.36 16.19 0.30
CA GLY A 85 16.10 16.01 1.55
C GLY A 85 15.32 16.39 2.81
N SER A 86 14.05 16.78 2.71
CA SER A 86 13.20 17.02 3.88
C SER A 86 12.75 15.71 4.51
N ILE A 87 12.36 15.75 5.79
CA ILE A 87 11.78 14.59 6.48
C ILE A 87 10.25 14.70 6.37
N GLU A 88 9.65 13.66 5.81
CA GLU A 88 8.20 13.54 5.66
C GLU A 88 7.63 12.46 6.57
N ARG A 89 6.38 12.69 7.03
CA ARG A 89 5.54 11.65 7.63
C ARG A 89 4.66 11.02 6.57
N THR A 90 4.84 9.72 6.37
CA THR A 90 4.10 8.94 5.38
C THR A 90 3.44 7.72 6.01
N LEU A 91 2.68 6.98 5.22
CA LEU A 91 2.12 5.68 5.59
C LEU A 91 2.81 4.57 4.79
N ILE A 92 2.65 3.33 5.25
CA ILE A 92 3.09 2.16 4.50
C ILE A 92 2.25 2.09 3.22
N ALA A 93 2.88 2.12 2.06
CA ALA A 93 2.17 2.09 0.79
C ALA A 93 2.98 1.38 -0.29
N GLY A 94 2.25 0.75 -1.22
CA GLY A 94 2.85 0.17 -2.40
C GLY A 94 1.82 -0.36 -3.39
N ARG A 95 2.24 -0.46 -4.66
CA ARG A 95 1.39 -1.01 -5.71
C ARG A 95 1.13 -2.50 -5.48
N VAL A 96 -0.04 -2.95 -5.90
CA VAL A 96 -0.35 -4.38 -5.99
C VAL A 96 0.35 -4.93 -7.23
N LEU A 97 1.06 -6.04 -7.09
CA LEU A 97 1.75 -6.69 -8.20
C LEU A 97 0.81 -7.62 -8.97
N TYR A 98 1.15 -7.93 -10.20
CA TYR A 98 0.42 -8.90 -11.00
C TYR A 98 0.42 -10.28 -10.31
N HIS A 99 -0.75 -10.92 -10.23
CA HIS A 99 -0.99 -12.17 -9.49
C HIS A 99 -0.78 -12.13 -7.96
N GLU A 100 -0.56 -10.96 -7.38
CA GLU A 100 -0.47 -10.79 -5.94
C GLU A 100 -1.86 -10.54 -5.35
N SER A 101 -2.23 -11.24 -4.30
CA SER A 101 -3.43 -10.91 -3.54
C SER A 101 -3.23 -9.63 -2.71
N LEU A 102 -4.32 -8.95 -2.35
CA LEU A 102 -4.26 -7.75 -1.50
C LEU A 102 -3.59 -8.04 -0.15
N ARG A 103 -3.82 -9.24 0.41
CA ARG A 103 -3.22 -9.66 1.67
C ARG A 103 -1.69 -9.82 1.54
N GLU A 104 -1.21 -10.39 0.45
CA GLU A 104 0.22 -10.51 0.14
C GLU A 104 0.85 -9.13 -0.10
N ALA A 105 0.17 -8.25 -0.85
CA ALA A 105 0.62 -6.89 -1.06
C ALA A 105 0.77 -6.10 0.25
N VAL A 106 -0.20 -6.22 1.16
CA VAL A 106 -0.13 -5.59 2.50
C VAL A 106 1.03 -6.18 3.29
N ALA A 107 1.17 -7.51 3.37
CA ALA A 107 2.25 -8.16 4.11
C ALA A 107 3.63 -7.75 3.58
N ARG A 108 3.81 -7.78 2.26
CA ARG A 108 5.07 -7.41 1.59
C ARG A 108 5.46 -5.96 1.86
N ASN A 109 4.51 -5.01 1.79
CA ASN A 109 4.82 -3.61 2.04
C ASN A 109 5.10 -3.35 3.54
N ILE A 110 4.44 -4.06 4.45
CA ILE A 110 4.77 -3.99 5.88
C ILE A 110 6.18 -4.53 6.14
N ALA A 111 6.53 -5.70 5.61
CA ALA A 111 7.86 -6.28 5.77
C ALA A 111 8.95 -5.37 5.17
N LYS A 112 8.69 -4.77 4.00
CA LYS A 112 9.58 -3.80 3.35
C LYS A 112 9.87 -2.59 4.24
N ASP A 113 8.84 -2.01 4.88
CA ASP A 113 8.99 -0.74 5.59
C ASP A 113 9.30 -0.91 7.09
N LEU A 114 8.77 -1.97 7.73
CA LEU A 114 8.92 -2.22 9.17
C LEU A 114 9.84 -3.39 9.52
N GLY A 115 10.26 -4.17 8.51
CA GLY A 115 11.03 -5.38 8.70
C GLY A 115 10.21 -6.61 9.08
N ASP A 116 10.85 -7.80 8.97
CA ASP A 116 10.20 -9.11 9.13
C ASP A 116 9.70 -9.38 10.56
N ILE A 117 10.28 -8.71 11.56
CA ILE A 117 9.93 -8.87 12.97
C ILE A 117 8.73 -8.01 13.40
N ALA A 118 8.14 -7.24 12.50
CA ALA A 118 6.97 -6.40 12.79
C ALA A 118 5.72 -7.20 13.17
N LEU A 119 5.60 -8.45 12.73
CA LEU A 119 4.52 -9.39 13.04
C LEU A 119 3.11 -8.79 12.85
N PRO A 120 2.74 -8.44 11.61
CA PRO A 120 1.42 -7.89 11.33
C PRO A 120 0.32 -8.92 11.58
N GLN A 121 -0.75 -8.51 12.28
CA GLN A 121 -1.91 -9.35 12.54
C GLN A 121 -2.93 -9.20 11.40
N LEU A 122 -2.74 -9.96 10.33
CA LEU A 122 -3.60 -9.92 9.15
C LEU A 122 -4.73 -10.95 9.25
N PRO A 123 -6.01 -10.56 9.14
CA PRO A 123 -7.13 -11.49 9.07
C PRO A 123 -7.06 -12.32 7.78
N VAL A 124 -7.75 -13.46 7.75
CA VAL A 124 -7.86 -14.32 6.55
C VAL A 124 -8.52 -13.54 5.40
N SER A 125 -9.59 -12.80 5.69
CA SER A 125 -10.26 -11.90 4.74
C SER A 125 -9.96 -10.46 5.12
N LEU A 126 -9.07 -9.84 4.36
CA LEU A 126 -8.66 -8.45 4.56
C LEU A 126 -9.68 -7.52 3.90
N GLN A 127 -10.25 -6.59 4.68
CA GLN A 127 -11.21 -5.60 4.18
C GLN A 127 -10.62 -4.20 4.33
N PRO A 128 -10.63 -3.37 3.26
CA PRO A 128 -10.25 -1.98 3.38
C PRO A 128 -11.32 -1.20 4.18
N PHE A 129 -10.89 -0.29 5.04
CA PHE A 129 -11.82 0.58 5.74
C PHE A 129 -12.27 1.77 4.88
N THR A 130 -11.48 2.13 3.88
CA THR A 130 -11.80 3.15 2.87
C THR A 130 -10.99 2.93 1.60
N VAL A 131 -11.39 3.61 0.53
CA VAL A 131 -10.63 3.74 -0.72
C VAL A 131 -10.31 5.22 -0.92
N ALA A 132 -9.06 5.54 -1.24
CA ALA A 132 -8.59 6.89 -1.53
C ALA A 132 -8.05 6.97 -2.96
N GLU A 133 -8.46 8.00 -3.70
CA GLU A 133 -7.98 8.25 -5.05
C GLU A 133 -6.95 9.38 -5.03
N PHE A 134 -5.70 9.05 -5.30
CA PHE A 134 -4.59 10.00 -5.40
C PHE A 134 -4.42 10.44 -6.85
N PHE A 135 -4.41 11.74 -7.09
CA PHE A 135 -4.25 12.30 -8.43
C PHE A 135 -2.93 13.07 -8.58
N PRO A 136 -2.33 13.07 -9.79
CA PRO A 136 -1.15 13.88 -10.07
C PRO A 136 -1.47 15.36 -10.31
N THR A 137 -2.75 15.72 -10.33
CA THR A 137 -3.21 17.10 -10.53
C THR A 137 -3.60 17.70 -9.18
N PRO A 138 -2.87 18.74 -8.69
CA PRO A 138 -3.19 19.39 -7.43
C PRO A 138 -4.63 19.96 -7.44
N GLY A 139 -5.34 19.76 -6.33
CA GLY A 139 -6.68 20.31 -6.12
C GLY A 139 -7.83 19.52 -6.79
N LEU A 140 -7.54 18.40 -7.45
CA LEU A 140 -8.58 17.52 -7.98
C LEU A 140 -9.21 16.66 -6.88
N SER A 141 -8.45 16.33 -5.87
CA SER A 141 -8.86 15.58 -4.67
C SER A 141 -8.02 16.07 -3.48
N ASP A 142 -8.43 15.66 -2.27
CA ASP A 142 -7.63 15.87 -1.05
C ASP A 142 -6.38 14.98 -0.99
N TYR A 143 -6.30 13.98 -1.89
CA TYR A 143 -5.20 13.04 -1.97
C TYR A 143 -4.35 13.32 -3.21
N PHE A 144 -3.05 13.47 -3.02
CA PHE A 144 -2.12 13.88 -4.07
C PHE A 144 -0.93 12.91 -4.19
N ASP A 145 -0.62 12.49 -5.41
CA ASP A 145 0.64 11.80 -5.77
C ASP A 145 1.12 12.35 -7.12
N SER A 146 2.15 13.17 -7.12
CA SER A 146 2.69 13.82 -8.33
C SER A 146 3.11 12.86 -9.43
N ARG A 147 3.31 11.57 -9.09
CA ARG A 147 3.83 10.55 -10.01
C ARG A 147 2.75 9.82 -10.79
N GLN A 148 1.48 9.77 -10.27
CA GLN A 148 0.49 8.86 -10.82
C GLN A 148 -0.93 9.11 -10.32
N HIS A 149 -1.91 8.63 -11.07
CA HIS A 149 -3.25 8.36 -10.53
C HIS A 149 -3.21 7.00 -9.82
N ALA A 150 -3.42 6.98 -8.51
CA ALA A 150 -3.45 5.75 -7.73
C ALA A 150 -4.80 5.55 -7.04
N ILE A 151 -5.31 4.31 -7.08
CA ILE A 151 -6.48 3.87 -6.31
C ILE A 151 -5.96 3.06 -5.12
N ALA A 152 -5.96 3.68 -3.95
CA ALA A 152 -5.43 3.09 -2.73
C ALA A 152 -6.53 2.44 -1.89
N LEU A 153 -6.43 1.12 -1.70
CA LEU A 153 -7.22 0.39 -0.71
C LEU A 153 -6.55 0.56 0.65
N CYS A 154 -7.25 1.20 1.58
CA CYS A 154 -6.68 1.61 2.87
C CYS A 154 -7.04 0.63 3.97
N TYR A 155 -6.03 0.17 4.72
CA TYR A 155 -6.17 -0.85 5.77
C TYR A 155 -5.66 -0.34 7.11
N VAL A 156 -6.32 -0.74 8.20
CA VAL A 156 -5.76 -0.65 9.55
C VAL A 156 -5.19 -2.02 9.90
N VAL A 157 -3.91 -2.06 10.27
CA VAL A 157 -3.24 -3.33 10.58
C VAL A 157 -2.55 -3.24 11.94
N PRO A 158 -2.95 -4.10 12.90
CA PRO A 158 -2.23 -4.23 14.16
C PRO A 158 -0.83 -4.82 13.93
N ILE A 159 0.17 -4.17 14.51
CA ILE A 159 1.58 -4.58 14.50
C ILE A 159 1.95 -5.04 15.90
N ALA A 160 2.19 -6.34 16.08
CA ALA A 160 2.46 -6.94 17.39
C ALA A 160 3.96 -7.00 17.73
N GLY A 161 4.82 -7.08 16.70
CA GLY A 161 6.26 -7.20 16.87
C GLY A 161 7.00 -5.88 16.92
N ASP A 162 8.32 -5.95 17.02
CA ASP A 162 9.21 -4.81 16.95
C ASP A 162 9.36 -4.32 15.52
N CYS A 163 9.37 -3.00 15.34
CA CYS A 163 9.63 -2.40 14.04
C CYS A 163 11.12 -2.14 13.90
N LYS A 164 11.67 -2.62 12.79
CA LYS A 164 13.05 -2.33 12.39
C LYS A 164 12.97 -1.68 11.00
N PRO A 165 12.93 -0.35 10.93
CA PRO A 165 12.85 0.38 9.67
C PRO A 165 13.86 -0.13 8.64
N GLN A 166 13.43 -0.21 7.39
CA GLN A 166 14.20 -0.72 6.26
C GLN A 166 14.25 0.33 5.14
N ASP A 167 15.22 0.19 4.26
CA ASP A 167 15.39 1.00 3.05
C ASP A 167 15.38 2.52 3.35
N GLU A 168 14.42 3.24 2.76
CA GLU A 168 14.25 4.69 2.87
C GLU A 168 13.54 5.14 4.15
N THR A 169 13.08 4.21 4.99
CA THR A 169 12.38 4.51 6.25
C THR A 169 13.40 4.75 7.36
N LEU A 170 13.46 5.98 7.86
CA LEU A 170 14.37 6.37 8.94
C LEU A 170 13.91 5.82 10.29
N ASP A 171 12.61 5.94 10.58
CA ASP A 171 12.02 5.55 11.85
C ASP A 171 10.50 5.37 11.71
N VAL A 172 9.90 4.79 12.75
CA VAL A 172 8.45 4.67 12.92
C VAL A 172 8.04 5.44 14.16
N GLU A 173 7.27 6.50 13.96
CA GLU A 173 6.74 7.30 15.06
C GLU A 173 5.35 6.79 15.45
N TRP A 174 5.13 6.62 16.76
CA TRP A 174 3.87 6.14 17.34
C TRP A 174 3.23 7.22 18.20
N VAL A 175 1.94 7.49 17.98
CA VAL A 175 1.17 8.47 18.75
C VAL A 175 -0.08 7.83 19.35
N ASN A 176 -0.42 8.22 20.59
CA ASN A 176 -1.70 7.84 21.18
C ASN A 176 -2.83 8.63 20.51
N PRO A 177 -3.87 7.97 19.95
CA PRO A 177 -4.97 8.64 19.24
C PRO A 177 -5.81 9.58 20.15
N ASN A 178 -5.69 9.48 21.47
CA ASN A 178 -6.37 10.37 22.42
C ASN A 178 -5.45 11.48 22.96
N SER A 179 -4.23 11.61 22.45
CA SER A 179 -3.29 12.64 22.92
C SER A 179 -3.52 13.98 22.24
N GLU A 180 -3.18 15.07 22.92
CA GLU A 180 -3.23 16.43 22.38
C GLU A 180 -2.30 16.64 21.17
N ILE A 181 -1.28 15.79 21.01
CA ILE A 181 -0.32 15.87 19.91
C ILE A 181 -0.85 15.25 18.63
N LEU A 182 -1.96 14.50 18.66
CA LEU A 182 -2.51 13.84 17.46
C LEU A 182 -2.76 14.83 16.33
N ASP A 183 -3.36 15.98 16.63
CA ASP A 183 -3.64 16.99 15.61
C ASP A 183 -2.38 17.53 14.95
N THR A 184 -1.33 17.77 15.74
CA THR A 184 -0.02 18.17 15.21
C THR A 184 0.57 17.06 14.34
N PHE A 185 0.52 15.82 14.81
CA PHE A 185 1.02 14.65 14.11
C PHE A 185 0.35 14.47 12.73
N VAL A 186 -0.98 14.47 12.66
CA VAL A 186 -1.69 14.29 11.38
C VAL A 186 -1.59 15.51 10.45
N ASN A 187 -1.48 16.72 11.00
CA ASN A 187 -1.33 17.93 10.18
C ASN A 187 0.08 18.07 9.57
N GLN A 188 1.06 17.35 10.08
CA GLN A 188 2.41 17.26 9.49
C GLN A 188 2.50 16.21 8.37
N MET A 189 1.43 15.45 8.14
CA MET A 189 1.35 14.50 7.04
C MET A 189 0.88 15.19 5.77
N SER A 190 1.71 15.15 4.72
CA SER A 190 1.37 15.67 3.39
C SER A 190 0.43 14.74 2.61
N ASN A 191 0.03 15.17 1.43
CA ASN A 191 -0.63 14.34 0.41
C ASN A 191 -1.96 13.67 0.83
N GLY A 192 -2.62 14.17 1.89
CA GLY A 192 -3.88 13.63 2.39
C GLY A 192 -3.74 12.46 3.37
N TYR A 193 -2.53 12.03 3.70
CA TYR A 193 -2.31 10.92 4.65
C TYR A 193 -2.89 11.21 6.04
N GLY A 194 -2.84 12.45 6.51
CA GLY A 194 -3.45 12.86 7.78
C GLY A 194 -4.96 12.62 7.82
N THR A 195 -5.66 12.87 6.71
CA THR A 195 -7.09 12.57 6.57
C THR A 195 -7.36 11.07 6.68
N ILE A 196 -6.53 10.24 6.04
CA ILE A 196 -6.64 8.77 6.12
C ILE A 196 -6.42 8.27 7.54
N VAL A 197 -5.45 8.82 8.27
CA VAL A 197 -5.22 8.48 9.69
C VAL A 197 -6.44 8.84 10.55
N ARG A 198 -7.04 10.03 10.36
CA ARG A 198 -8.26 10.41 11.08
C ARG A 198 -9.43 9.46 10.78
N GLN A 199 -9.61 9.08 9.52
CA GLN A 199 -10.63 8.10 9.12
C GLN A 199 -10.37 6.73 9.75
N ALA A 200 -9.10 6.27 9.78
CA ALA A 200 -8.72 5.01 10.41
C ALA A 200 -9.05 5.01 11.92
N ILE A 201 -8.72 6.09 12.63
CA ILE A 201 -9.04 6.23 14.06
C ILE A 201 -10.56 6.19 14.25
N ALA A 202 -11.33 6.94 13.48
CA ALA A 202 -12.79 6.93 13.57
C ALA A 202 -13.38 5.55 13.27
N TRP A 203 -12.82 4.84 12.27
CA TRP A 203 -13.27 3.48 11.93
C TRP A 203 -12.99 2.46 13.05
N THR A 204 -11.92 2.64 13.83
CA THR A 204 -11.60 1.77 14.98
C THR A 204 -12.42 2.07 16.23
N GLY A 205 -13.35 3.03 16.19
CA GLY A 205 -14.24 3.38 17.30
C GLY A 205 -13.60 4.28 18.34
N LYS A 206 -12.62 5.08 17.97
CA LYS A 206 -11.92 6.06 18.80
C LYS A 206 -12.34 7.50 18.46
#